data_36db8cf619cbe2a4510e826a2a4c7310
#
_entry.id   36db8cf619cbe2a4510e826a2a4c7310
#
_cell.length_a   1.000
_cell.length_b   1.000
_cell.length_c   1.000
_cell.angle_alpha   90.00
_cell.angle_beta   90.00
_cell.angle_gamma   90.00
#
_symmetry.space_group_name_H-M   'P 1'
#
loop_
_entity.id
_entity.type
_entity.pdbx_description
1 polymer ?
#
loop_
_entity_poly.entity_id
_entity_poly.type
_entity_poly.pdbx_seq_one_letter_code
_entity_poly.pdbx_strand_id
1 'polypeptide(L)'
;TTPLHKELTAAKAINVTRSPNTTTLHKQKKRQSAEIATHPPLGKVGLDGDSFYRAGVQRRTLQALKRGNLRIDDVIDLHGHDRRSALQRLSHFVAQSILSGCRCIRVITGKGRRSPGRESVIRKDTCHWLQQHPKVLAYCPAQPHDGGMGAFYVLLNVRI
;
A
#
# COMPACT_ATOMS: atom_id res chain seq x y z
N THR A 1 27.27 -11.41 -75.66
CA THR A 1 27.09 -12.19 -75.29
C THR A 1 27.27 -12.45 -73.97
N THR A 2 26.73 -12.50 -73.10
CA THR A 2 26.81 -12.55 -71.97
C THR A 2 26.11 -12.70 -71.02
N PRO A 3 25.93 -13.17 -70.51
CA PRO A 3 25.29 -13.34 -69.61
C PRO A 3 25.25 -13.32 -68.49
N LEU A 4 25.16 -13.38 -67.89
CA LEU A 4 25.24 -13.30 -66.85
C LEU A 4 24.44 -13.35 -65.95
N HIS A 5 24.03 -13.45 -65.45
CA HIS A 5 23.38 -13.30 -64.52
C HIS A 5 23.14 -14.16 -63.73
N LYS A 6 23.26 -14.56 -63.23
CA LYS A 6 23.02 -15.35 -62.48
C LYS A 6 23.05 -15.11 -61.34
N GLU A 7 23.37 -14.76 -60.81
CA GLU A 7 23.54 -14.44 -59.77
C GLU A 7 22.64 -14.29 -58.97
N LEU A 8 22.05 -14.13 -58.80
CA LEU A 8 21.18 -13.87 -58.08
C LEU A 8 20.80 -14.74 -57.31
N THR A 9 20.82 -15.32 -57.12
CA THR A 9 20.44 -16.27 -56.52
C THR A 9 20.77 -16.28 -55.27
N ALA A 10 21.39 -15.80 -54.93
CA ALA A 10 21.74 -15.84 -53.81
C ALA A 10 20.86 -15.58 -52.86
N ALA A 11 20.32 -15.03 -52.88
CA ALA A 11 19.51 -14.68 -52.02
C ALA A 11 19.15 -15.52 -51.06
N LYS A 12 18.88 -16.15 -50.82
CA LYS A 12 18.36 -16.86 -50.01
C LYS A 12 18.68 -16.85 -48.83
N ALA A 13 19.07 -16.97 -48.43
CA ALA A 13 19.51 -17.03 -47.30
C ALA A 13 18.81 -16.61 -46.29
N ILE A 14 18.17 -16.21 -46.13
CA ILE A 14 17.54 -15.80 -45.23
C ILE A 14 17.32 -16.46 -44.23
N ASN A 15 17.72 -16.56 -43.52
CA ASN A 15 17.62 -17.02 -42.49
C ASN A 15 16.90 -16.42 -41.61
N VAL A 16 16.01 -16.82 -41.38
CA VAL A 16 15.22 -16.40 -40.53
C VAL A 16 15.64 -16.68 -39.31
N THR A 17 16.03 -15.86 -38.69
CA THR A 17 16.32 -16.05 -37.40
C THR A 17 15.12 -16.13 -36.72
N ARG A 18 14.80 -17.14 -36.24
CA ARG A 18 13.79 -17.27 -35.31
C ARG A 18 14.14 -16.44 -34.15
N SER A 19 13.37 -15.59 -33.86
CA SER A 19 13.41 -14.89 -32.69
C SER A 19 12.94 -15.72 -31.63
N PRO A 20 13.62 -16.05 -30.76
CA PRO A 20 13.21 -16.87 -29.76
C PRO A 20 12.68 -16.04 -28.73
N ASN A 21 12.03 -16.44 -27.97
CA ASN A 21 11.80 -15.76 -26.79
C ASN A 21 10.60 -14.98 -26.60
N THR A 22 9.67 -15.00 -27.45
CA THR A 22 8.35 -14.50 -27.08
C THR A 22 7.72 -15.31 -25.98
N THR A 23 8.06 -16.55 -25.87
CA THR A 23 7.52 -17.42 -24.83
C THR A 23 8.08 -17.05 -23.47
N THR A 24 9.32 -16.65 -23.42
CA THR A 24 9.96 -16.31 -22.16
C THR A 24 9.45 -14.99 -21.60
N LEU A 25 9.18 -14.02 -22.46
CA LEU A 25 8.61 -12.75 -22.04
C LEU A 25 7.19 -12.90 -21.51
N HIS A 26 6.40 -13.75 -22.14
CA HIS A 26 5.06 -14.02 -21.66
C HIS A 26 5.04 -14.71 -20.30
N LYS A 27 5.99 -15.60 -20.09
CA LYS A 27 6.08 -16.31 -18.82
C LYS A 27 6.53 -15.42 -17.69
N GLN A 28 7.42 -14.47 -17.97
CA GLN A 28 7.83 -13.49 -16.97
C GLN A 28 6.72 -12.49 -16.63
N LYS A 29 5.97 -12.05 -17.63
CA LYS A 29 4.86 -11.14 -17.40
C LYS A 29 3.74 -11.79 -16.59
N LYS A 30 3.51 -13.09 -16.82
CA LYS A 30 2.52 -13.83 -16.04
C LYS A 30 2.96 -14.08 -14.61
N ARG A 31 4.26 -14.25 -14.38
CA ARG A 31 4.78 -14.36 -13.03
C ARG A 31 4.69 -13.06 -12.25
N GLN A 32 5.01 -11.94 -12.89
CA GLN A 32 4.88 -10.63 -12.26
C GLN A 32 3.44 -10.26 -11.93
N SER A 33 2.51 -10.59 -12.82
CA SER A 33 1.10 -10.34 -12.53
C SER A 33 0.54 -11.32 -11.49
N ALA A 34 1.08 -12.51 -11.39
CA ALA A 34 0.68 -13.45 -10.36
C ALA A 34 1.23 -13.06 -8.98
N GLU A 35 2.41 -12.46 -8.93
CA GLU A 35 2.97 -11.99 -7.66
C GLU A 35 2.24 -10.78 -7.09
N ILE A 36 1.64 -9.96 -7.95
CA ILE A 36 0.84 -8.84 -7.50
C ILE A 36 -0.50 -9.30 -6.93
N ALA A 37 -0.97 -10.48 -7.33
CA ALA A 37 -2.28 -10.98 -6.95
C ALA A 37 -2.30 -11.84 -5.69
N THR A 38 -1.17 -12.12 -5.08
CA THR A 38 -1.10 -13.19 -4.09
C THR A 38 -0.69 -12.80 -2.68
N HIS A 39 -0.87 -11.58 -2.30
CA HIS A 39 -0.67 -11.26 -0.90
C HIS A 39 -1.98 -10.78 -0.28
N PRO A 40 -2.76 -11.69 0.28
CA PRO A 40 -3.80 -11.24 1.20
C PRO A 40 -3.07 -10.49 2.32
N PRO A 41 -3.69 -9.47 2.85
CA PRO A 41 -3.08 -8.75 3.96
C PRO A 41 -2.90 -9.71 5.11
N LEU A 42 -1.67 -10.17 5.31
CA LEU A 42 -1.34 -11.03 6.42
C LEU A 42 -1.36 -10.18 7.69
N GLY A 43 -2.54 -10.00 8.22
CA GLY A 43 -2.72 -9.24 9.44
C GLY A 43 -3.96 -9.70 10.18
N LYS A 44 -4.00 -9.38 11.45
CA LYS A 44 -5.13 -9.68 12.32
C LYS A 44 -5.83 -8.40 12.73
N VAL A 45 -7.14 -8.41 12.60
CA VAL A 45 -7.98 -7.36 13.15
C VAL A 45 -8.17 -7.66 14.62
N GLY A 46 -8.05 -6.67 15.48
CA GLY A 46 -8.27 -6.83 16.91
C GLY A 46 -9.73 -7.09 17.23
N LEU A 47 -9.98 -7.59 18.44
CA LEU A 47 -11.32 -7.88 18.93
C LEU A 47 -12.21 -6.62 19.00
N ASP A 48 -11.60 -5.45 19.08
CA ASP A 48 -12.30 -4.18 19.06
C ASP A 48 -12.81 -3.76 17.67
N GLY A 49 -12.39 -4.49 16.63
CA GLY A 49 -12.75 -4.17 15.25
C GLY A 49 -12.03 -2.95 14.68
N ASP A 50 -11.35 -2.18 15.52
CA ASP A 50 -10.74 -0.89 15.16
C ASP A 50 -9.22 -0.93 15.15
N SER A 51 -8.63 -2.03 15.49
CA SER A 51 -7.18 -2.20 15.48
C SER A 51 -6.76 -3.31 14.53
N PHE A 52 -5.53 -3.20 14.04
CA PHE A 52 -4.98 -4.14 13.08
C PHE A 52 -3.47 -4.28 13.31
N TYR A 53 -2.94 -5.47 13.12
CA TYR A 53 -1.50 -5.70 13.16
C TYR A 53 -1.09 -6.86 12.26
N ARG A 54 0.09 -6.74 11.66
CA ARG A 54 0.65 -7.82 10.85
C ARG A 54 1.44 -8.80 11.71
N ALA A 55 1.57 -10.03 11.20
CA ALA A 55 2.44 -11.03 11.80
C ALA A 55 3.87 -10.48 11.88
N GLY A 56 4.55 -10.78 12.97
CA GLY A 56 5.93 -10.35 13.19
C GLY A 56 6.07 -9.03 13.95
N VAL A 57 4.99 -8.28 14.15
CA VAL A 57 5.06 -7.09 15.01
C VAL A 57 5.12 -7.53 16.46
N GLN A 58 6.14 -7.06 17.16
CA GLN A 58 6.36 -7.46 18.56
C GLN A 58 5.23 -6.96 19.46
N ARG A 59 4.79 -7.82 20.38
CA ARG A 59 3.74 -7.49 21.35
C ARG A 59 4.04 -6.22 22.12
N ARG A 60 5.30 -6.04 22.52
CA ARG A 60 5.74 -4.84 23.23
C ARG A 60 5.51 -3.56 22.41
N THR A 61 5.81 -3.62 21.11
CA THR A 61 5.59 -2.49 20.21
C THR A 61 4.10 -2.18 20.06
N LEU A 62 3.26 -3.22 19.93
CA LEU A 62 1.81 -3.03 19.85
C LEU A 62 1.24 -2.42 21.12
N GLN A 63 1.73 -2.82 22.29
CA GLN A 63 1.31 -2.24 23.55
C GLN A 63 1.74 -0.77 23.67
N ALA A 64 2.95 -0.45 23.24
CA ALA A 64 3.43 0.93 23.22
C ALA A 64 2.60 1.79 22.27
N LEU A 65 2.24 1.27 21.09
CA LEU A 65 1.38 1.95 20.15
C LEU A 65 0.01 2.25 20.77
N LYS A 66 -0.63 1.24 21.37
CA LYS A 66 -1.95 1.38 21.99
C LYS A 66 -1.97 2.39 23.13
N ARG A 67 -0.90 2.46 23.90
CA ARG A 67 -0.78 3.40 25.03
C ARG A 67 -0.39 4.80 24.61
N GLY A 68 -0.09 5.02 23.33
CA GLY A 68 0.40 6.31 22.85
C GLY A 68 1.82 6.63 23.32
N ASN A 69 2.61 5.61 23.64
CA ASN A 69 3.98 5.77 24.14
C ASN A 69 5.02 5.85 23.03
N LEU A 70 4.61 5.68 21.77
CA LEU A 70 5.50 5.88 20.65
C LEU A 70 5.48 7.35 20.24
N ARG A 71 6.65 7.86 19.89
CA ARG A 71 6.75 9.21 19.36
C ARG A 71 5.96 9.32 18.06
N ILE A 72 5.11 10.32 17.95
CA ILE A 72 4.41 10.64 16.72
C ILE A 72 5.32 11.52 15.86
N ASP A 73 5.70 11.01 14.72
CA ASP A 73 6.63 11.69 13.82
C ASP A 73 5.91 12.67 12.89
N ASP A 74 4.67 12.39 12.53
CA ASP A 74 3.89 13.24 11.66
C ASP A 74 2.38 13.02 11.87
N VAL A 75 1.55 13.99 11.45
CA VAL A 75 0.11 13.98 11.67
C VAL A 75 -0.61 14.45 10.41
N ILE A 76 -1.68 13.76 10.04
CA ILE A 76 -2.59 14.22 8.99
C ILE A 76 -3.99 14.32 9.52
N ASP A 77 -4.70 15.34 9.09
CA ASP A 77 -6.10 15.55 9.41
C ASP A 77 -6.97 15.42 8.16
N LEU A 78 -7.84 14.43 8.18
CA LEU A 78 -8.74 14.09 7.08
C LEU A 78 -10.19 14.46 7.37
N HIS A 79 -10.48 15.01 8.56
CA HIS A 79 -11.87 15.34 8.91
C HIS A 79 -12.45 16.39 7.94
N GLY A 80 -13.72 16.26 7.64
CA GLY A 80 -14.39 17.21 6.75
C GLY A 80 -14.11 17.06 5.27
N HIS A 81 -13.21 16.15 4.87
CA HIS A 81 -12.97 15.84 3.47
C HIS A 81 -14.01 14.83 2.96
N ASP A 82 -14.26 14.84 1.65
CA ASP A 82 -14.99 13.76 1.01
C ASP A 82 -14.11 12.51 0.91
N ARG A 83 -14.74 11.37 0.63
CA ARG A 83 -14.06 10.06 0.59
C ARG A 83 -12.86 10.04 -0.35
N ARG A 84 -13.03 10.56 -1.55
CA ARG A 84 -11.98 10.52 -2.58
C ARG A 84 -10.80 11.39 -2.21
N SER A 85 -11.08 12.61 -1.80
CA SER A 85 -10.06 13.57 -1.37
C SER A 85 -9.31 13.05 -0.15
N ALA A 86 -10.01 12.49 0.83
CA ALA A 86 -9.39 11.93 2.02
C ALA A 86 -8.41 10.80 1.69
N LEU A 87 -8.80 9.86 0.82
CA LEU A 87 -7.93 8.75 0.44
C LEU A 87 -6.73 9.19 -0.40
N GLN A 88 -6.91 10.17 -1.27
CA GLN A 88 -5.79 10.74 -2.03
C GLN A 88 -4.77 11.40 -1.11
N ARG A 89 -5.24 12.20 -0.16
CA ARG A 89 -4.40 12.86 0.83
C ARG A 89 -3.68 11.85 1.72
N LEU A 90 -4.38 10.82 2.17
CA LEU A 90 -3.81 9.75 2.98
C LEU A 90 -2.71 9.01 2.22
N SER A 91 -2.96 8.64 0.98
CA SER A 91 -2.00 7.94 0.15
C SER A 91 -0.71 8.75 -0.04
N HIS A 92 -0.85 10.02 -0.37
CA HIS A 92 0.29 10.91 -0.53
C HIS A 92 1.05 11.10 0.78
N PHE A 93 0.34 11.33 1.86
CA PHE A 93 0.92 11.54 3.18
C PHE A 93 1.71 10.31 3.66
N VAL A 94 1.13 9.12 3.53
CA VAL A 94 1.82 7.88 3.93
C VAL A 94 3.09 7.67 3.10
N ALA A 95 3.02 7.90 1.79
CA ALA A 95 4.18 7.80 0.92
C ALA A 95 5.31 8.76 1.36
N GLN A 96 4.97 10.01 1.66
CA GLN A 96 5.94 11.00 2.13
C GLN A 96 6.49 10.63 3.51
N SER A 97 5.65 10.17 4.41
CA SER A 97 6.06 9.74 5.75
C SER A 97 7.08 8.59 5.68
N ILE A 98 6.85 7.62 4.80
CA ILE A 98 7.79 6.50 4.60
C ILE A 98 9.13 7.01 4.06
N LEU A 99 9.10 7.89 3.07
CA LEU A 99 10.32 8.49 2.50
C LEU A 99 11.10 9.30 3.53
N SER A 100 10.40 9.95 4.44
CA SER A 100 11.01 10.75 5.51
C SER A 100 11.45 9.91 6.71
N GLY A 101 11.21 8.60 6.71
CA GLY A 101 11.59 7.73 7.81
C GLY A 101 10.67 7.80 9.02
N CYS A 102 9.47 8.31 8.87
CA CYS A 102 8.49 8.38 9.96
C CYS A 102 8.02 6.99 10.32
N ARG A 103 8.23 6.60 11.56
CA ARG A 103 7.87 5.27 12.03
C ARG A 103 6.44 5.20 12.58
N CYS A 104 6.01 6.23 13.27
CA CYS A 104 4.67 6.30 13.83
C CYS A 104 4.02 7.61 13.43
N ILE A 105 2.84 7.53 12.85
CA ILE A 105 2.08 8.69 12.41
C ILE A 105 0.69 8.66 13.06
N ARG A 106 0.06 9.83 13.12
CA ARG A 106 -1.32 9.97 13.58
C ARG A 106 -2.21 10.40 12.42
N VAL A 107 -3.31 9.68 12.23
CA VAL A 107 -4.29 9.97 11.19
C VAL A 107 -5.60 10.35 11.87
N ILE A 108 -6.08 11.57 11.64
CA ILE A 108 -7.31 12.09 12.19
C ILE A 108 -8.41 11.95 11.14
N THR A 109 -9.44 11.18 11.45
CA THR A 109 -10.57 10.97 10.53
C THR A 109 -11.84 11.69 10.96
N GLY A 110 -11.87 12.17 12.19
CA GLY A 110 -13.07 12.68 12.83
C GLY A 110 -13.96 11.56 13.38
N LYS A 111 -14.87 11.95 14.26
CA LYS A 111 -15.76 10.99 14.96
C LYS A 111 -17.04 10.67 14.19
N GLY A 112 -17.28 11.29 13.04
CA GLY A 112 -18.46 11.03 12.24
C GLY A 112 -19.77 11.58 12.79
N ARG A 113 -19.71 12.55 13.70
CA ARG A 113 -20.92 13.11 14.37
C ARG A 113 -21.93 13.73 13.39
N ARG A 114 -21.47 14.13 12.21
CA ARG A 114 -22.30 14.73 11.17
C ARG A 114 -22.73 13.73 10.09
N SER A 115 -22.29 12.48 10.20
CA SER A 115 -22.61 11.45 9.23
C SER A 115 -23.92 10.76 9.60
N PRO A 116 -24.73 10.35 8.61
CA PRO A 116 -25.89 9.50 8.86
C PRO A 116 -25.44 8.21 9.57
N GLY A 117 -26.16 7.85 10.64
CA GLY A 117 -25.80 6.65 11.40
C GLY A 117 -24.67 6.83 12.39
N ARG A 118 -24.15 8.05 12.56
CA ARG A 118 -23.06 8.39 13.52
C ARG A 118 -21.76 7.62 13.30
N GLU A 119 -21.57 7.07 12.13
CA GLU A 119 -20.32 6.41 11.76
C GLU A 119 -19.53 7.27 10.77
N SER A 120 -18.24 7.36 10.99
CA SER A 120 -17.38 8.07 10.07
C SER A 120 -17.05 7.18 8.88
N VAL A 121 -17.57 7.54 7.72
CA VAL A 121 -17.24 6.86 6.45
C VAL A 121 -15.75 6.98 6.18
N ILE A 122 -15.16 8.13 6.45
CA ILE A 122 -13.72 8.36 6.28
C ILE A 122 -12.93 7.39 7.15
N ARG A 123 -13.39 7.13 8.37
CA ARG A 123 -12.74 6.18 9.27
C ARG A 123 -12.71 4.78 8.69
N LYS A 124 -13.84 4.28 8.20
CA LYS A 124 -13.93 2.95 7.60
C LYS A 124 -13.04 2.81 6.37
N ASP A 125 -13.09 3.78 5.49
CA ASP A 125 -12.27 3.80 4.28
C ASP A 125 -10.78 3.88 4.60
N THR A 126 -10.41 4.66 5.60
CA THR A 126 -9.03 4.77 6.09
C THR A 126 -8.54 3.43 6.63
N CYS A 127 -9.31 2.77 7.48
CA CYS A 127 -8.97 1.44 8.02
C CYS A 127 -8.77 0.42 6.90
N HIS A 128 -9.70 0.38 5.96
CA HIS A 128 -9.61 -0.53 4.82
C HIS A 128 -8.36 -0.27 3.97
N TRP A 129 -8.08 0.98 3.69
CA TRP A 129 -6.90 1.37 2.91
C TRP A 129 -5.61 1.02 3.65
N LEU A 130 -5.53 1.29 4.95
CA LEU A 130 -4.35 0.98 5.76
C LEU A 130 -4.07 -0.52 5.83
N GLN A 131 -5.11 -1.36 5.90
CA GLN A 131 -4.97 -2.81 5.89
C GLN A 131 -4.36 -3.33 4.59
N GLN A 132 -4.64 -2.67 3.47
CA GLN A 132 -4.13 -3.07 2.16
C GLN A 132 -2.71 -2.57 1.89
N HIS A 133 -2.24 -1.59 2.64
CA HIS A 133 -0.94 -0.97 2.37
C HIS A 133 0.22 -1.81 2.93
N PRO A 134 1.16 -2.26 2.09
CA PRO A 134 2.21 -3.21 2.51
C PRO A 134 3.17 -2.66 3.56
N LYS A 135 3.33 -1.35 3.65
CA LYS A 135 4.21 -0.72 4.62
C LYS A 135 3.53 -0.38 5.95
N VAL A 136 2.24 -0.60 6.07
CA VAL A 136 1.52 -0.43 7.33
C VAL A 136 1.67 -1.71 8.15
N LEU A 137 2.31 -1.62 9.30
CA LEU A 137 2.53 -2.75 10.19
C LEU A 137 1.40 -2.94 11.18
N ALA A 138 0.83 -1.85 11.69
CA ALA A 138 -0.24 -1.89 12.66
C ALA A 138 -0.94 -0.54 12.73
N TYR A 139 -2.18 -0.51 13.18
CA TYR A 139 -2.85 0.70 13.60
C TYR A 139 -3.81 0.40 14.75
N CYS A 140 -4.12 1.41 15.54
CA CYS A 140 -5.10 1.33 16.61
C CYS A 140 -5.72 2.70 16.87
N PRO A 141 -6.90 2.77 17.53
CA PRO A 141 -7.46 4.05 17.93
C PRO A 141 -6.48 4.82 18.82
N ALA A 142 -6.46 6.15 18.66
CA ALA A 142 -5.64 7.02 19.45
C ALA A 142 -6.16 7.13 20.90
N GLN A 143 -5.30 7.56 21.81
CA GLN A 143 -5.71 7.90 23.16
C GLN A 143 -6.67 9.09 23.17
N PRO A 144 -7.53 9.25 24.19
CA PRO A 144 -8.51 10.34 24.25
C PRO A 144 -7.92 11.72 24.03
N HIS A 145 -6.74 11.98 24.57
CA HIS A 145 -6.05 13.26 24.41
C HIS A 145 -5.50 13.51 23.01
N ASP A 146 -5.42 12.47 22.19
CA ASP A 146 -4.92 12.52 20.80
C ASP A 146 -6.04 12.35 19.75
N GLY A 147 -7.28 12.44 20.17
CA GLY A 147 -8.43 12.34 19.28
C GLY A 147 -9.34 11.15 19.52
N GLY A 148 -8.93 10.19 20.32
CA GLY A 148 -9.75 9.02 20.69
C GLY A 148 -10.26 8.27 19.45
N MET A 149 -11.57 8.01 19.42
CA MET A 149 -12.20 7.31 18.29
C MET A 149 -12.23 8.12 16.99
N GLY A 150 -11.77 9.35 16.99
CA GLY A 150 -11.63 10.17 15.79
C GLY A 150 -10.24 10.16 15.19
N ALA A 151 -9.33 9.37 15.71
CA ALA A 151 -7.95 9.31 15.23
C ALA A 151 -7.35 7.92 15.41
N PHE A 152 -6.27 7.66 14.68
CA PHE A 152 -5.49 6.42 14.75
C PHE A 152 -4.01 6.72 14.95
N TYR A 153 -3.33 5.87 15.69
CA TYR A 153 -1.89 5.70 15.60
C TYR A 153 -1.59 4.64 14.56
N VAL A 154 -0.68 4.91 13.66
CA VAL A 154 -0.29 4.00 12.58
C VAL A 154 1.22 3.76 12.65
N LEU A 155 1.59 2.50 12.71
CA LEU A 155 2.99 2.07 12.71
C LEU A 155 3.40 1.69 11.29
N LEU A 156 4.45 2.32 10.80
CA LEU A 156 4.97 2.11 9.44
C LEU A 156 6.27 1.31 9.45
N ASN A 157 6.46 0.52 8.41
CA ASN A 157 7.72 -0.15 8.15
C ASN A 157 8.58 0.76 7.27
N VAL A 158 9.55 1.42 7.90
CA VAL A 158 10.46 2.33 7.22
C VAL A 158 11.84 1.72 6.99
N ARG A 159 12.00 0.44 7.28
CA ARG A 159 13.25 -0.26 6.98
C ARG A 159 13.38 -0.45 5.48
N ILE A 160 14.53 -0.15 5.00
CA ILE A 160 14.90 -0.30 3.61
C ILE A 160 15.38 -1.73 3.39
#